data_c743c04146466486cc117374e7f2c17c
#
_entry.id   c743c04146466486cc117374e7f2c17c
#
_cell.length_a   1.000
_cell.length_b   1.000
_cell.length_c   1.000
_cell.angle_alpha   90.00
_cell.angle_beta   90.00
_cell.angle_gamma   90.00
#
_symmetry.space_group_name_H-M   'P 1'
#
loop_
_entity.id
_entity.type
_entity.pdbx_description
1 polymer ?
#
loop_
_entity_poly.entity_id
_entity_poly.type
_entity_poly.pdbx_seq_one_letter_code
_entity_poly.pdbx_strand_id
1 'polypeptide(L)'
;MKILVTGATGYIGSHLCKLLTEKQHAVTGWDIGLYGEANNVDNFTENLYDIDVTNFDSKHKFDAVVHLAGRVAVDESVRIPYEYYKTNIEGTANCLDNIETDHFLFAGTAASWDLASPYALSKVAAEDIIKQKAKGYTIFRFFNVSGTNTIHKQLGNGTHLIRMVAKVAAGKKDTLQIFGNDWNTKDGTCVRDFIHVVDLANAIITAIEKGPTNSPYECLGTQNGYTVLEVVKEMEKVTGKKIPIEFIGRREGDIESSIVPEVSSLLNITKTLSDMCLDQYNLERNT
;
A
#
# COMPACT_ATOMS: atom_id res chain seq x y z
N MET A 1 3.50 18.92 -13.85
CA MET A 1 2.25 19.06 -13.07
C MET A 1 2.62 19.33 -11.62
N LYS A 2 1.76 20.07 -10.90
CA LYS A 2 1.85 20.20 -9.44
C LYS A 2 1.04 19.08 -8.80
N ILE A 3 1.70 18.17 -8.10
CA ILE A 3 1.07 16.97 -7.55
C ILE A 3 1.22 16.97 -6.03
N LEU A 4 0.10 16.79 -5.33
CA LEU A 4 0.11 16.54 -3.89
C LEU A 4 0.10 15.03 -3.64
N VAL A 5 0.97 14.56 -2.76
CA VAL A 5 0.95 13.21 -2.20
C VAL A 5 0.74 13.31 -0.69
N THR A 6 -0.40 12.88 -0.18
CA THR A 6 -0.62 12.72 1.25
C THR A 6 -0.16 11.34 1.70
N GLY A 7 0.35 11.19 2.92
CA GLY A 7 1.02 9.96 3.34
C GLY A 7 2.39 9.79 2.63
N ALA A 8 3.04 10.91 2.32
CA ALA A 8 4.24 10.98 1.48
C ALA A 8 5.43 10.21 2.06
N THR A 9 5.61 10.22 3.38
CA THR A 9 6.73 9.55 4.06
C THR A 9 6.49 8.06 4.30
N GLY A 10 5.26 7.60 4.05
CA GLY A 10 4.89 6.18 4.16
C GLY A 10 5.54 5.31 3.08
N TYR A 11 5.31 4.00 3.16
CA TYR A 11 5.92 3.02 2.27
C TYR A 11 5.63 3.29 0.78
N ILE A 12 4.36 3.37 0.39
CA ILE A 12 3.99 3.64 -1.01
C ILE A 12 4.31 5.08 -1.39
N GLY A 13 4.03 6.03 -0.48
CA GLY A 13 4.21 7.47 -0.71
C GLY A 13 5.64 7.85 -1.05
N SER A 14 6.63 7.33 -0.32
CA SER A 14 8.04 7.62 -0.55
C SER A 14 8.54 7.12 -1.91
N HIS A 15 8.12 5.90 -2.32
CA HIS A 15 8.43 5.37 -3.65
C HIS A 15 7.78 6.18 -4.77
N LEU A 16 6.52 6.59 -4.57
CA LEU A 16 5.78 7.41 -5.53
C LEU A 16 6.40 8.80 -5.67
N CYS A 17 6.71 9.48 -4.57
CA CYS A 17 7.36 10.79 -4.58
C CYS A 17 8.66 10.77 -5.36
N LYS A 18 9.51 9.74 -5.11
CA LYS A 18 10.75 9.54 -5.87
C LYS A 18 10.49 9.46 -7.37
N LEU A 19 9.61 8.55 -7.81
CA LEU A 19 9.36 8.34 -9.23
C LEU A 19 8.70 9.55 -9.92
N LEU A 20 7.82 10.26 -9.22
CA LEU A 20 7.23 11.50 -9.73
C LEU A 20 8.29 12.60 -9.93
N THR A 21 9.21 12.73 -8.98
CA THR A 21 10.32 13.71 -9.09
C THR A 21 11.29 13.35 -10.21
N GLU A 22 11.63 12.06 -10.37
CA GLU A 22 12.43 11.58 -11.51
C GLU A 22 11.78 11.89 -12.87
N LYS A 23 10.44 11.93 -12.91
CA LYS A 23 9.64 12.35 -14.08
C LYS A 23 9.43 13.88 -14.17
N GLN A 24 10.12 14.67 -13.35
CA GLN A 24 10.11 16.14 -13.36
C GLN A 24 8.74 16.77 -13.02
N HIS A 25 7.92 16.09 -12.19
CA HIS A 25 6.74 16.71 -11.59
C HIS A 25 7.14 17.56 -10.37
N ALA A 26 6.41 18.66 -10.13
CA ALA A 26 6.53 19.41 -8.89
C ALA A 26 5.73 18.71 -7.78
N VAL A 27 6.41 17.99 -6.90
CA VAL A 27 5.80 17.14 -5.87
C VAL A 27 5.75 17.87 -4.54
N THR A 28 4.57 17.94 -3.94
CA THR A 28 4.36 18.37 -2.56
C THR A 28 3.96 17.15 -1.72
N GLY A 29 4.64 16.92 -0.61
CA GLY A 29 4.34 15.84 0.33
C GLY A 29 3.64 16.38 1.59
N TRP A 30 2.55 15.71 2.03
CA TRP A 30 1.93 15.92 3.34
C TRP A 30 1.98 14.63 4.15
N ASP A 31 2.45 14.73 5.39
CA ASP A 31 2.50 13.59 6.32
C ASP A 31 2.63 14.09 7.76
N ILE A 32 2.25 13.29 8.72
CA ILE A 32 2.46 13.52 10.17
C ILE A 32 3.50 12.56 10.77
N GLY A 33 4.18 11.78 9.94
CA GLY A 33 5.21 10.84 10.38
C GLY A 33 4.72 9.63 11.17
N LEU A 34 3.42 9.29 11.09
CA LEU A 34 2.85 8.18 11.86
C LEU A 34 3.46 6.80 11.49
N TYR A 35 3.68 6.59 10.19
CA TYR A 35 4.23 5.33 9.63
C TYR A 35 5.48 5.52 8.79
N GLY A 36 6.00 6.75 8.71
CA GLY A 36 7.15 7.12 7.91
C GLY A 36 8.07 8.10 8.64
N GLU A 37 9.22 8.36 8.06
CA GLU A 37 10.17 9.38 8.53
C GLU A 37 10.38 10.43 7.44
N ALA A 38 10.57 11.69 7.80
CA ALA A 38 10.77 12.78 6.86
C ALA A 38 11.90 12.50 5.85
N ASN A 39 13.01 11.92 6.32
CA ASN A 39 14.15 11.55 5.49
C ASN A 39 13.84 10.51 4.39
N ASN A 40 12.68 9.84 4.44
CA ASN A 40 12.25 8.97 3.35
C ASN A 40 11.98 9.74 2.04
N VAL A 41 11.76 11.04 2.10
CA VAL A 41 11.41 11.89 0.95
C VAL A 41 12.27 13.14 0.79
N ASP A 42 13.18 13.44 1.71
CA ASP A 42 14.01 14.66 1.72
C ASP A 42 14.73 14.93 0.39
N ASN A 43 15.06 13.88 -0.37
CA ASN A 43 15.71 13.99 -1.67
C ASN A 43 14.73 13.94 -2.86
N PHE A 44 13.43 13.77 -2.62
CA PHE A 44 12.44 13.51 -3.66
C PHE A 44 11.27 14.50 -3.68
N THR A 45 11.13 15.37 -2.68
CA THR A 45 10.12 16.43 -2.66
C THR A 45 10.77 17.76 -2.35
N GLU A 46 10.41 18.79 -3.11
CA GLU A 46 10.85 20.15 -2.82
C GLU A 46 10.19 20.71 -1.56
N ASN A 47 9.00 20.19 -1.22
CA ASN A 47 8.17 20.66 -0.13
C ASN A 47 7.53 19.48 0.62
N LEU A 48 8.02 19.19 1.81
CA LEU A 48 7.38 18.28 2.77
C LEU A 48 6.76 19.10 3.89
N TYR A 49 5.49 18.86 4.19
CA TYR A 49 4.75 19.56 5.25
C TYR A 49 4.19 18.58 6.27
N ASP A 50 4.33 18.93 7.55
CA ASP A 50 3.67 18.25 8.67
C ASP A 50 2.21 18.71 8.72
N ILE A 51 1.35 18.04 7.94
CA ILE A 51 -0.08 18.35 7.84
C ILE A 51 -0.89 17.09 8.15
N ASP A 52 -1.72 17.19 9.19
CA ASP A 52 -2.77 16.22 9.48
C ASP A 52 -3.96 16.45 8.54
N VAL A 53 -4.24 15.45 7.69
CA VAL A 53 -5.36 15.49 6.75
C VAL A 53 -6.72 15.64 7.44
N THR A 54 -6.82 15.34 8.73
CA THR A 54 -8.05 15.51 9.51
C THR A 54 -8.24 16.91 10.09
N ASN A 55 -7.20 17.76 10.05
CA ASN A 55 -7.19 19.04 10.77
C ASN A 55 -6.41 20.12 10.04
N PHE A 56 -6.84 20.47 8.82
CA PHE A 56 -6.39 21.68 8.12
C PHE A 56 -7.59 22.39 7.50
N ASP A 57 -7.53 23.71 7.41
CA ASP A 57 -8.62 24.58 6.97
C ASP A 57 -8.24 25.52 5.82
N SER A 58 -6.97 25.52 5.41
CA SER A 58 -6.46 26.34 4.32
C SER A 58 -6.82 25.73 2.96
N LYS A 59 -7.18 26.60 1.99
CA LYS A 59 -7.46 26.17 0.63
C LYS A 59 -6.17 25.98 -0.18
N HIS A 60 -6.10 24.88 -0.88
CA HIS A 60 -4.96 24.52 -1.74
C HIS A 60 -5.42 24.17 -3.15
N LYS A 61 -4.49 24.23 -4.11
CA LYS A 61 -4.76 23.88 -5.51
C LYS A 61 -3.62 23.09 -6.10
N PHE A 62 -3.96 21.92 -6.66
CA PHE A 62 -3.04 21.02 -7.34
C PHE A 62 -3.65 20.49 -8.63
N ASP A 63 -2.80 20.12 -9.60
CA ASP A 63 -3.26 19.48 -10.84
C ASP A 63 -3.80 18.07 -10.57
N ALA A 64 -3.14 17.34 -9.65
CA ALA A 64 -3.58 16.03 -9.18
C ALA A 64 -3.27 15.86 -7.68
N VAL A 65 -4.09 15.08 -6.99
CA VAL A 65 -3.91 14.68 -5.59
C VAL A 65 -3.85 13.17 -5.50
N VAL A 66 -2.77 12.62 -4.93
CA VAL A 66 -2.68 11.20 -4.60
C VAL A 66 -2.83 11.04 -3.09
N HIS A 67 -4.03 10.61 -2.67
CA HIS A 67 -4.39 10.48 -1.26
C HIS A 67 -4.05 9.09 -0.74
N LEU A 68 -2.84 8.97 -0.14
CA LEU A 68 -2.34 7.74 0.50
C LEU A 68 -2.40 7.81 2.02
N ALA A 69 -2.58 9.00 2.60
CA ALA A 69 -2.71 9.17 4.05
C ALA A 69 -3.88 8.33 4.57
N GLY A 70 -3.61 7.53 5.60
CA GLY A 70 -4.62 6.67 6.19
C GLY A 70 -4.04 5.63 7.12
N ARG A 71 -4.86 5.11 8.02
CA ARG A 71 -4.54 3.95 8.85
C ARG A 71 -4.82 2.67 8.08
N VAL A 72 -3.94 1.66 8.18
CA VAL A 72 -3.92 0.52 7.26
C VAL A 72 -3.92 -0.87 7.93
N ALA A 73 -3.72 -0.96 9.26
CA ALA A 73 -3.60 -2.25 9.95
C ALA A 73 -4.99 -2.80 10.34
N VAL A 74 -5.37 -3.94 9.78
CA VAL A 74 -6.69 -4.57 9.99
C VAL A 74 -6.92 -4.91 11.47
N ASP A 75 -5.95 -5.56 12.11
CA ASP A 75 -6.02 -5.96 13.52
C ASP A 75 -6.07 -4.77 14.49
N GLU A 76 -5.36 -3.68 14.18
CA GLU A 76 -5.45 -2.45 14.95
C GLU A 76 -6.83 -1.80 14.81
N SER A 77 -7.43 -1.85 13.62
CA SER A 77 -8.75 -1.24 13.36
C SER A 77 -9.86 -1.81 14.24
N VAL A 78 -9.76 -3.09 14.60
CA VAL A 78 -10.73 -3.73 15.52
C VAL A 78 -10.59 -3.18 16.94
N ARG A 79 -9.37 -2.84 17.37
CA ARG A 79 -9.11 -2.33 18.72
C ARG A 79 -9.42 -0.84 18.89
N ILE A 80 -9.16 -0.05 17.83
CA ILE A 80 -9.34 1.42 17.85
C ILE A 80 -10.11 1.91 16.62
N PRO A 81 -11.35 1.44 16.38
CA PRO A 81 -12.10 1.71 15.14
C PRO A 81 -12.34 3.19 14.88
N TYR A 82 -12.56 3.99 15.93
CA TYR A 82 -12.79 5.42 15.82
C TYR A 82 -11.63 6.14 15.10
N GLU A 83 -10.38 5.81 15.44
CA GLU A 83 -9.20 6.41 14.80
C GLU A 83 -9.13 6.11 13.31
N TYR A 84 -9.64 4.94 12.89
CA TYR A 84 -9.74 4.57 11.48
C TYR A 84 -10.82 5.36 10.76
N TYR A 85 -11.98 5.53 11.37
CA TYR A 85 -13.04 6.36 10.79
C TYR A 85 -12.63 7.82 10.71
N LYS A 86 -12.02 8.36 11.76
CA LYS A 86 -11.50 9.72 11.78
C LYS A 86 -10.48 9.92 10.66
N THR A 87 -9.41 9.14 10.63
CA THR A 87 -8.34 9.34 9.66
C THR A 87 -8.80 9.07 8.22
N ASN A 88 -9.46 7.92 7.99
CA ASN A 88 -9.75 7.48 6.62
C ASN A 88 -11.01 8.14 6.03
N ILE A 89 -12.01 8.49 6.85
CA ILE A 89 -13.25 9.10 6.36
C ILE A 89 -13.18 10.63 6.47
N GLU A 90 -13.00 11.15 7.70
CA GLU A 90 -12.96 12.61 7.90
C GLU A 90 -11.76 13.24 7.19
N GLY A 91 -10.58 12.60 7.22
CA GLY A 91 -9.40 13.06 6.50
C GLY A 91 -9.61 13.13 4.99
N THR A 92 -10.27 12.12 4.39
CA THR A 92 -10.62 12.14 2.97
C THR A 92 -11.62 13.25 2.66
N ALA A 93 -12.68 13.39 3.47
CA ALA A 93 -13.68 14.45 3.31
C ALA A 93 -13.06 15.85 3.40
N ASN A 94 -12.17 16.05 4.38
CA ASN A 94 -11.47 17.33 4.59
C ASN A 94 -10.55 17.66 3.38
N CYS A 95 -9.85 16.67 2.84
CA CYS A 95 -9.07 16.86 1.61
C CYS A 95 -9.95 17.31 0.43
N LEU A 96 -11.09 16.66 0.22
CA LEU A 96 -12.03 17.02 -0.86
C LEU A 96 -12.68 18.39 -0.68
N ASP A 97 -12.88 18.83 0.56
CA ASP A 97 -13.46 20.15 0.84
C ASP A 97 -12.44 21.29 0.69
N ASN A 98 -11.15 21.04 0.97
CA ASN A 98 -10.13 22.08 1.06
C ASN A 98 -9.07 22.05 -0.06
N ILE A 99 -9.07 21.04 -0.92
CA ILE A 99 -8.11 20.93 -2.02
C ILE A 99 -8.85 20.99 -3.36
N GLU A 100 -8.60 22.03 -4.14
CA GLU A 100 -9.08 22.12 -5.52
C GLU A 100 -8.17 21.29 -6.43
N THR A 101 -8.76 20.29 -7.09
CA THR A 101 -8.09 19.47 -8.10
C THR A 101 -9.08 18.95 -9.12
N ASP A 102 -8.62 18.68 -10.34
CA ASP A 102 -9.42 18.01 -11.36
C ASP A 102 -9.26 16.48 -11.33
N HIS A 103 -8.26 15.97 -10.59
CA HIS A 103 -8.03 14.53 -10.46
C HIS A 103 -7.64 14.12 -9.03
N PHE A 104 -8.56 13.44 -8.34
CA PHE A 104 -8.34 12.90 -7.00
C PHE A 104 -8.12 11.38 -7.08
N LEU A 105 -6.88 10.93 -6.79
CA LEU A 105 -6.51 9.52 -6.79
C LEU A 105 -6.50 8.99 -5.36
N PHE A 106 -7.14 7.85 -5.12
CA PHE A 106 -7.35 7.32 -3.78
C PHE A 106 -6.82 5.90 -3.61
N ALA A 107 -6.10 5.68 -2.52
CA ALA A 107 -5.64 4.36 -2.08
C ALA A 107 -6.75 3.59 -1.36
N GLY A 108 -7.56 2.87 -2.11
CA GLY A 108 -8.48 1.86 -1.58
C GLY A 108 -7.76 0.52 -1.31
N THR A 109 -8.52 -0.53 -1.04
CA THR A 109 -7.99 -1.84 -0.63
C THR A 109 -8.83 -2.99 -1.18
N ALA A 110 -8.19 -4.13 -1.45
CA ALA A 110 -8.88 -5.39 -1.75
C ALA A 110 -9.80 -5.86 -0.60
N ALA A 111 -9.49 -5.52 0.65
CA ALA A 111 -10.36 -5.82 1.80
C ALA A 111 -11.75 -5.15 1.73
N SER A 112 -11.94 -4.20 0.82
CA SER A 112 -13.23 -3.53 0.59
C SER A 112 -14.34 -4.45 0.07
N TRP A 113 -14.02 -5.68 -0.37
CA TRP A 113 -15.04 -6.64 -0.77
C TRP A 113 -15.66 -7.42 0.38
N ASP A 114 -14.89 -7.65 1.44
CA ASP A 114 -15.34 -8.49 2.55
C ASP A 114 -16.06 -7.68 3.64
N LEU A 115 -15.77 -6.37 3.76
CA LEU A 115 -16.25 -5.46 4.80
C LEU A 115 -16.08 -6.00 6.24
N ALA A 116 -15.14 -6.90 6.41
CA ALA A 116 -14.97 -7.68 7.65
C ALA A 116 -14.28 -6.91 8.79
N SER A 117 -13.88 -5.65 8.55
CA SER A 117 -13.16 -4.87 9.55
C SER A 117 -13.50 -3.37 9.48
N PRO A 118 -13.33 -2.63 10.59
CA PRO A 118 -13.45 -1.18 10.60
C PRO A 118 -12.53 -0.50 9.56
N TYR A 119 -11.35 -1.05 9.30
CA TYR A 119 -10.48 -0.60 8.22
C TYR A 119 -11.16 -0.70 6.85
N ALA A 120 -11.70 -1.87 6.48
CA ALA A 120 -12.39 -2.07 5.21
C ALA A 120 -13.61 -1.13 5.07
N LEU A 121 -14.44 -1.04 6.12
CA LEU A 121 -15.59 -0.14 6.17
C LEU A 121 -15.19 1.33 5.98
N SER A 122 -14.12 1.78 6.65
CA SER A 122 -13.63 3.16 6.53
C SER A 122 -13.17 3.49 5.11
N LYS A 123 -12.52 2.54 4.43
CA LYS A 123 -12.07 2.73 3.04
C LYS A 123 -13.25 2.79 2.06
N VAL A 124 -14.26 1.94 2.22
CA VAL A 124 -15.47 1.98 1.37
C VAL A 124 -16.27 3.27 1.58
N ALA A 125 -16.42 3.72 2.82
CA ALA A 125 -17.08 5.00 3.10
C ALA A 125 -16.33 6.19 2.45
N ALA A 126 -15.01 6.17 2.46
CA ALA A 126 -14.20 7.18 1.77
C ALA A 126 -14.36 7.09 0.23
N GLU A 127 -14.40 5.88 -0.36
CA GLU A 127 -14.69 5.70 -1.79
C GLU A 127 -16.04 6.35 -2.19
N ASP A 128 -17.09 6.19 -1.36
CA ASP A 128 -18.41 6.74 -1.63
C ASP A 128 -18.43 8.28 -1.54
N ILE A 129 -17.71 8.87 -0.58
CA ILE A 129 -17.57 10.33 -0.49
C ILE A 129 -16.86 10.89 -1.73
N ILE A 130 -15.78 10.22 -2.19
CA ILE A 130 -15.03 10.64 -3.37
C ILE A 130 -15.93 10.65 -4.61
N LYS A 131 -16.71 9.58 -4.84
CA LYS A 131 -17.64 9.46 -5.98
C LYS A 131 -18.69 10.56 -5.99
N GLN A 132 -19.08 11.07 -4.82
CA GLN A 132 -20.08 12.14 -4.70
C GLN A 132 -19.50 13.54 -4.84
N LYS A 133 -18.26 13.77 -4.38
CA LYS A 133 -17.68 15.12 -4.23
C LYS A 133 -16.60 15.47 -5.25
N ALA A 134 -15.80 14.50 -5.68
CA ALA A 134 -14.67 14.77 -6.58
C ALA A 134 -15.16 15.11 -8.00
N LYS A 135 -14.55 16.12 -8.64
CA LYS A 135 -14.81 16.45 -10.05
C LYS A 135 -14.40 15.32 -10.99
N GLY A 136 -13.26 14.71 -10.72
CA GLY A 136 -12.73 13.55 -11.41
C GLY A 136 -11.90 12.72 -10.44
N TYR A 137 -12.00 11.40 -10.54
CA TYR A 137 -11.33 10.52 -9.59
C TYR A 137 -10.80 9.24 -10.24
N THR A 138 -9.81 8.64 -9.58
CA THR A 138 -9.39 7.26 -9.78
C THR A 138 -9.25 6.59 -8.42
N ILE A 139 -10.08 5.59 -8.15
CA ILE A 139 -10.06 4.81 -6.92
C ILE A 139 -9.30 3.52 -7.21
N PHE A 140 -8.24 3.26 -6.47
CA PHE A 140 -7.50 2.01 -6.58
C PHE A 140 -7.94 1.03 -5.50
N ARG A 141 -7.90 -0.26 -5.80
CA ARG A 141 -7.93 -1.35 -4.81
C ARG A 141 -6.62 -2.10 -4.88
N PHE A 142 -5.75 -1.81 -3.91
CA PHE A 142 -4.44 -2.43 -3.81
C PHE A 142 -4.54 -3.83 -3.23
N PHE A 143 -3.81 -4.75 -3.83
CA PHE A 143 -3.53 -6.07 -3.29
C PHE A 143 -2.27 -6.02 -2.42
N ASN A 144 -1.53 -7.13 -2.24
CA ASN A 144 -0.42 -7.14 -1.29
C ASN A 144 0.81 -6.48 -1.89
N VAL A 145 1.10 -5.26 -1.50
CA VAL A 145 2.25 -4.50 -2.00
C VAL A 145 3.53 -4.94 -1.31
N SER A 146 4.60 -5.16 -2.07
CA SER A 146 5.89 -5.62 -1.58
C SER A 146 7.06 -5.11 -2.42
N GLY A 147 8.30 -5.42 -2.00
CA GLY A 147 9.52 -4.98 -2.67
C GLY A 147 9.93 -3.55 -2.32
N THR A 148 11.02 -3.09 -2.90
CA THR A 148 11.53 -1.72 -2.73
C THR A 148 12.47 -1.35 -3.86
N ASN A 149 12.64 -0.05 -4.12
CA ASN A 149 13.72 0.50 -4.95
C ASN A 149 14.49 1.61 -4.22
N THR A 150 14.33 1.70 -2.91
CA THR A 150 14.98 2.69 -2.07
C THR A 150 15.68 2.00 -0.90
N ILE A 151 16.61 2.73 -0.26
CA ILE A 151 17.22 2.32 1.01
C ILE A 151 16.32 2.64 2.21
N HIS A 152 15.19 3.30 1.98
CA HIS A 152 14.28 3.73 3.02
C HIS A 152 13.49 2.54 3.56
N LYS A 153 13.44 2.45 4.88
CA LYS A 153 12.75 1.39 5.59
C LYS A 153 11.24 1.49 5.36
N GLN A 154 10.62 0.37 5.10
CA GLN A 154 9.21 0.21 5.36
C GLN A 154 9.02 0.33 6.88
N LEU A 155 8.70 1.54 7.36
CA LEU A 155 8.55 1.83 8.78
C LEU A 155 7.22 1.31 9.32
N GLY A 156 7.16 1.18 10.63
CA GLY A 156 6.02 0.63 11.35
C GLY A 156 6.08 -0.90 11.54
N ASN A 157 5.14 -1.38 12.34
CA ASN A 157 5.00 -2.81 12.70
C ASN A 157 4.36 -3.65 11.58
N GLY A 158 4.51 -3.25 10.31
CA GLY A 158 3.92 -3.95 9.18
C GLY A 158 4.28 -5.44 9.17
N THR A 159 3.27 -6.28 9.28
CA THR A 159 3.37 -7.75 9.30
C THR A 159 3.20 -8.36 7.91
N HIS A 160 3.52 -7.60 6.85
CA HIS A 160 3.42 -8.11 5.47
C HIS A 160 4.32 -9.33 5.28
N LEU A 161 3.78 -10.38 4.66
CA LEU A 161 4.41 -11.68 4.56
C LEU A 161 5.86 -11.61 4.03
N ILE A 162 6.09 -11.03 2.85
CA ILE A 162 7.42 -10.99 2.22
C ILE A 162 8.44 -10.29 3.13
N ARG A 163 8.04 -9.21 3.83
CA ARG A 163 8.91 -8.55 4.81
C ARG A 163 9.24 -9.45 6.00
N MET A 164 8.25 -10.18 6.53
CA MET A 164 8.48 -11.08 7.66
C MET A 164 9.40 -12.22 7.29
N VAL A 165 9.22 -12.81 6.10
CA VAL A 165 10.12 -13.85 5.56
C VAL A 165 11.52 -13.29 5.35
N ALA A 166 11.66 -12.08 4.82
CA ALA A 166 12.94 -11.40 4.63
C ALA A 166 13.68 -11.13 5.95
N LYS A 167 12.95 -10.76 7.03
CA LYS A 167 13.53 -10.60 8.37
C LYS A 167 14.10 -11.90 8.92
N VAL A 168 13.42 -13.03 8.69
CA VAL A 168 13.95 -14.35 9.07
C VAL A 168 15.19 -14.69 8.24
N ALA A 169 15.14 -14.50 6.93
CA ALA A 169 16.30 -14.73 6.04
C ALA A 169 17.52 -13.85 6.43
N ALA A 170 17.28 -12.63 6.90
CA ALA A 170 18.33 -11.70 7.35
C ALA A 170 18.82 -11.97 8.79
N GLY A 171 18.26 -12.97 9.48
CA GLY A 171 18.61 -13.31 10.86
C GLY A 171 18.09 -12.35 11.92
N LYS A 172 17.09 -11.53 11.58
CA LYS A 172 16.44 -10.59 12.51
C LYS A 172 15.25 -11.20 13.26
N LYS A 173 14.82 -12.38 12.83
CA LYS A 173 13.85 -13.23 13.49
C LYS A 173 14.25 -14.67 13.38
N ASP A 174 14.00 -15.45 14.42
CA ASP A 174 14.40 -16.86 14.46
C ASP A 174 13.49 -17.75 13.60
N THR A 175 12.18 -17.44 13.57
CA THR A 175 11.17 -18.30 12.97
C THR A 175 10.04 -17.47 12.35
N LEU A 176 9.53 -17.95 11.21
CA LEU A 176 8.32 -17.41 10.57
C LEU A 176 7.09 -18.15 11.11
N GLN A 177 6.16 -17.41 11.71
CA GLN A 177 4.85 -17.95 12.06
C GLN A 177 3.91 -17.92 10.85
N ILE A 178 3.31 -19.06 10.52
CA ILE A 178 2.33 -19.22 9.44
C ILE A 178 0.96 -19.50 10.05
N PHE A 179 -0.03 -18.69 9.68
CA PHE A 179 -1.39 -18.73 10.23
C PHE A 179 -2.26 -19.73 9.46
N GLY A 180 -2.47 -20.89 10.05
CA GLY A 180 -3.20 -22.01 9.45
C GLY A 180 -2.39 -22.82 8.45
N ASN A 181 -2.62 -24.14 8.46
CA ASN A 181 -2.05 -25.10 7.52
C ASN A 181 -3.12 -26.06 6.97
N ASP A 182 -4.36 -25.68 7.15
CA ASP A 182 -5.56 -26.48 6.85
C ASP A 182 -6.53 -25.75 5.89
N TRP A 183 -6.04 -24.74 5.16
CA TRP A 183 -6.79 -24.07 4.11
C TRP A 183 -7.00 -25.00 2.90
N ASN A 184 -8.14 -24.86 2.21
CA ASN A 184 -8.43 -25.66 1.02
C ASN A 184 -7.63 -25.16 -0.20
N THR A 185 -6.31 -25.23 -0.11
CA THR A 185 -5.34 -24.80 -1.10
C THR A 185 -4.32 -25.93 -1.36
N LYS A 186 -3.48 -25.78 -2.39
CA LYS A 186 -2.52 -26.83 -2.79
C LYS A 186 -1.52 -27.26 -1.71
N ASP A 187 -1.26 -26.43 -0.71
CA ASP A 187 -0.30 -26.71 0.37
C ASP A 187 -0.83 -26.40 1.77
N GLY A 188 -2.11 -26.12 1.88
CA GLY A 188 -2.79 -25.84 3.14
C GLY A 188 -2.59 -24.41 3.67
N THR A 189 -1.83 -23.55 2.99
CA THR A 189 -1.65 -22.15 3.38
C THR A 189 -2.46 -21.20 2.48
N CYS A 190 -2.82 -20.02 3.00
CA CYS A 190 -3.64 -19.07 2.24
C CYS A 190 -2.91 -18.52 1.01
N VAL A 191 -3.70 -18.10 0.01
CA VAL A 191 -3.21 -17.56 -1.26
C VAL A 191 -3.35 -16.04 -1.29
N ARG A 192 -2.32 -15.35 -1.74
CA ARG A 192 -2.34 -13.88 -1.92
C ARG A 192 -1.74 -13.48 -3.25
N ASP A 193 -2.30 -12.42 -3.84
CA ASP A 193 -1.74 -11.73 -4.99
C ASP A 193 -0.79 -10.65 -4.51
N PHE A 194 0.43 -10.62 -5.05
CA PHE A 194 1.47 -9.66 -4.69
C PHE A 194 1.80 -8.77 -5.87
N ILE A 195 1.98 -7.49 -5.60
CA ILE A 195 2.43 -6.49 -6.57
C ILE A 195 3.67 -5.76 -6.05
N HIS A 196 4.63 -5.52 -6.92
CA HIS A 196 5.81 -4.74 -6.55
C HIS A 196 5.45 -3.26 -6.42
N VAL A 197 5.99 -2.60 -5.37
CA VAL A 197 5.69 -1.17 -5.08
C VAL A 197 6.06 -0.24 -6.25
N VAL A 198 7.08 -0.58 -7.04
CA VAL A 198 7.46 0.20 -8.23
C VAL A 198 6.42 0.08 -9.33
N ASP A 199 5.90 -1.11 -9.61
CA ASP A 199 4.86 -1.32 -10.61
C ASP A 199 3.56 -0.63 -10.20
N LEU A 200 3.21 -0.71 -8.91
CA LEU A 200 2.08 0.00 -8.33
C LEU A 200 2.24 1.52 -8.46
N ALA A 201 3.41 2.07 -8.11
CA ALA A 201 3.65 3.51 -8.23
C ALA A 201 3.63 3.99 -9.68
N ASN A 202 4.16 3.19 -10.62
CA ASN A 202 4.06 3.48 -12.06
C ASN A 202 2.62 3.42 -12.57
N ALA A 203 1.77 2.53 -12.05
CA ALA A 203 0.34 2.50 -12.39
C ALA A 203 -0.38 3.78 -11.91
N ILE A 204 -0.06 4.26 -10.70
CA ILE A 204 -0.58 5.55 -10.19
C ILE A 204 -0.13 6.70 -11.10
N ILE A 205 1.14 6.74 -11.50
CA ILE A 205 1.67 7.76 -12.41
C ILE A 205 0.96 7.69 -13.78
N THR A 206 0.75 6.49 -14.31
CA THR A 206 0.00 6.28 -15.55
C THR A 206 -1.43 6.83 -15.44
N ALA A 207 -2.09 6.65 -14.28
CA ALA A 207 -3.41 7.23 -14.04
C ALA A 207 -3.37 8.76 -14.02
N ILE A 208 -2.36 9.37 -13.38
CA ILE A 208 -2.18 10.83 -13.38
C ILE A 208 -2.04 11.36 -14.81
N GLU A 209 -1.21 10.71 -15.62
CA GLU A 209 -0.93 11.11 -17.00
C GLU A 209 -2.15 10.93 -17.93
N LYS A 210 -2.97 9.89 -17.72
CA LYS A 210 -4.18 9.62 -18.51
C LYS A 210 -5.41 10.44 -18.07
N GLY A 211 -5.43 10.92 -16.84
CA GLY A 211 -6.57 11.62 -16.24
C GLY A 211 -7.56 10.68 -15.52
N PRO A 212 -8.65 11.25 -14.97
CA PRO A 212 -9.63 10.51 -14.18
C PRO A 212 -10.27 9.36 -14.95
N THR A 213 -10.33 8.18 -14.33
CA THR A 213 -11.08 7.05 -14.92
C THR A 213 -12.57 7.13 -14.63
N ASN A 214 -12.93 7.70 -13.49
CA ASN A 214 -14.29 7.72 -12.94
C ASN A 214 -14.94 6.33 -12.88
N SER A 215 -14.11 5.28 -12.96
CA SER A 215 -14.52 3.89 -12.75
C SER A 215 -14.88 3.65 -11.29
N PRO A 216 -15.73 2.66 -10.98
CA PRO A 216 -15.99 2.30 -9.58
C PRO A 216 -14.72 2.07 -8.78
N TYR A 217 -13.75 1.41 -9.38
CA TYR A 217 -12.37 1.20 -8.87
C TYR A 217 -11.47 0.57 -9.96
N GLU A 218 -10.15 0.69 -9.76
CA GLU A 218 -9.10 0.06 -10.57
C GLU A 218 -8.32 -0.91 -9.68
N CYS A 219 -8.29 -2.18 -10.03
CA CYS A 219 -7.59 -3.19 -9.22
C CYS A 219 -6.11 -3.26 -9.58
N LEU A 220 -5.23 -3.10 -8.59
CA LEU A 220 -3.79 -3.21 -8.75
C LEU A 220 -3.27 -4.46 -8.02
N GLY A 221 -3.19 -5.54 -8.77
CA GLY A 221 -2.62 -6.84 -8.45
C GLY A 221 -2.18 -7.51 -9.74
N THR A 222 -1.51 -8.65 -9.67
CA THR A 222 -0.87 -9.29 -10.82
C THR A 222 -1.68 -10.44 -11.43
N GLN A 223 -2.79 -10.81 -10.80
CA GLN A 223 -3.60 -12.00 -11.09
C GLN A 223 -2.82 -13.33 -10.88
N ASN A 224 -1.65 -13.24 -10.25
CA ASN A 224 -0.84 -14.40 -9.88
C ASN A 224 -0.95 -14.61 -8.37
N GLY A 225 -1.70 -15.62 -7.97
CA GLY A 225 -1.82 -16.01 -6.56
C GLY A 225 -0.66 -16.91 -6.12
N TYR A 226 -0.02 -16.55 -5.02
CA TYR A 226 1.02 -17.35 -4.38
C TYR A 226 0.58 -17.77 -2.98
N THR A 227 0.80 -19.02 -2.63
CA THR A 227 0.61 -19.51 -1.26
C THR A 227 1.72 -18.94 -0.35
N VAL A 228 1.49 -18.96 0.97
CA VAL A 228 2.52 -18.54 1.92
C VAL A 228 3.80 -19.38 1.79
N LEU A 229 3.65 -20.71 1.62
CA LEU A 229 4.81 -21.59 1.44
C LEU A 229 5.54 -21.39 0.11
N GLU A 230 4.86 -20.95 -0.96
CA GLU A 230 5.55 -20.58 -2.20
C GLU A 230 6.40 -19.33 -2.03
N VAL A 231 5.91 -18.32 -1.28
CA VAL A 231 6.71 -17.14 -0.95
C VAL A 231 7.94 -17.52 -0.11
N VAL A 232 7.79 -18.43 0.86
CA VAL A 232 8.91 -18.94 1.65
C VAL A 232 9.95 -19.62 0.75
N LYS A 233 9.53 -20.53 -0.11
CA LYS A 233 10.41 -21.26 -1.04
C LYS A 233 11.12 -20.31 -2.01
N GLU A 234 10.43 -19.30 -2.52
CA GLU A 234 11.05 -18.32 -3.40
C GLU A 234 12.10 -17.48 -2.65
N MET A 235 11.81 -17.06 -1.40
CA MET A 235 12.80 -16.38 -0.56
C MET A 235 14.03 -17.27 -0.29
N GLU A 236 13.84 -18.55 0.05
CA GLU A 236 14.95 -19.50 0.22
C GLU A 236 15.81 -19.61 -1.04
N LYS A 237 15.15 -19.70 -2.21
CA LYS A 237 15.82 -19.80 -3.51
C LYS A 237 16.66 -18.58 -3.84
N VAL A 238 16.13 -17.36 -3.69
CA VAL A 238 16.85 -16.13 -4.07
C VAL A 238 17.94 -15.73 -3.06
N THR A 239 17.81 -16.16 -1.80
CA THR A 239 18.75 -15.79 -0.73
C THR A 239 19.76 -16.88 -0.41
N GLY A 240 19.47 -18.14 -0.74
CA GLY A 240 20.21 -19.32 -0.29
C GLY A 240 20.08 -19.59 1.23
N LYS A 241 19.13 -18.93 1.91
CA LYS A 241 18.92 -19.06 3.35
C LYS A 241 17.75 -19.97 3.64
N LYS A 242 17.87 -20.85 4.62
CA LYS A 242 16.75 -21.62 5.17
C LYS A 242 15.87 -20.75 6.04
N ILE A 243 14.55 -20.90 5.89
CA ILE A 243 13.54 -20.19 6.66
C ILE A 243 12.86 -21.17 7.63
N PRO A 244 13.22 -21.15 8.91
CA PRO A 244 12.48 -21.92 9.92
C PRO A 244 11.04 -21.44 10.00
N ILE A 245 10.08 -22.37 9.94
CA ILE A 245 8.65 -22.08 10.00
C ILE A 245 7.98 -22.75 11.18
N GLU A 246 6.97 -22.10 11.73
CA GLU A 246 6.08 -22.60 12.77
C GLU A 246 4.63 -22.38 12.32
N PHE A 247 3.83 -23.44 12.27
CA PHE A 247 2.40 -23.31 12.03
C PHE A 247 1.66 -23.02 13.32
N ILE A 248 0.84 -21.96 13.28
CA ILE A 248 -0.06 -21.57 14.38
C ILE A 248 -1.50 -21.55 13.88
N GLY A 249 -2.47 -21.36 14.78
CA GLY A 249 -3.88 -21.30 14.42
C GLY A 249 -4.18 -20.20 13.39
N ARG A 250 -5.27 -20.36 12.64
CA ARG A 250 -5.76 -19.31 11.71
C ARG A 250 -5.98 -18.00 12.46
N ARG A 251 -5.63 -16.89 11.81
CA ARG A 251 -5.93 -15.56 12.34
C ARG A 251 -7.39 -15.21 12.03
N GLU A 252 -8.07 -14.62 12.98
CA GLU A 252 -9.43 -14.11 12.78
C GLU A 252 -9.46 -13.07 11.64
N GLY A 253 -10.42 -13.20 10.74
CA GLY A 253 -10.56 -12.35 9.56
C GLY A 253 -9.66 -12.69 8.37
N ASP A 254 -8.78 -13.72 8.47
CA ASP A 254 -8.07 -14.20 7.30
C ASP A 254 -9.02 -14.98 6.36
N ILE A 255 -8.81 -14.81 5.05
CA ILE A 255 -9.54 -15.51 3.99
C ILE A 255 -8.61 -16.47 3.25
N GLU A 256 -9.19 -17.53 2.67
CA GLU A 256 -8.46 -18.57 1.96
C GLU A 256 -7.65 -18.02 0.79
N SER A 257 -8.26 -17.18 -0.04
CA SER A 257 -7.64 -16.62 -1.25
C SER A 257 -8.03 -15.18 -1.48
N SER A 258 -7.05 -14.35 -1.86
CA SER A 258 -7.25 -12.97 -2.30
C SER A 258 -6.41 -12.72 -3.55
N ILE A 259 -7.03 -12.83 -4.72
CA ILE A 259 -6.42 -12.64 -6.04
C ILE A 259 -7.25 -11.62 -6.80
N VAL A 260 -6.58 -10.73 -7.54
CA VAL A 260 -7.29 -9.75 -8.38
C VAL A 260 -8.14 -10.46 -9.45
N PRO A 261 -9.43 -10.11 -9.58
CA PRO A 261 -10.29 -10.73 -10.58
C PRO A 261 -9.91 -10.29 -12.00
N GLU A 262 -9.54 -9.02 -12.16
CA GLU A 262 -9.14 -8.41 -13.42
C GLU A 262 -8.06 -7.37 -13.18
N VAL A 263 -6.98 -7.43 -13.97
CA VAL A 263 -5.85 -6.49 -13.87
C VAL A 263 -6.22 -5.19 -14.57
N SER A 264 -6.04 -4.07 -13.87
CA SER A 264 -6.26 -2.74 -14.47
C SER A 264 -5.35 -2.50 -15.68
N SER A 265 -5.88 -1.88 -16.72
CA SER A 265 -5.12 -1.42 -17.89
C SER A 265 -4.09 -0.32 -17.59
N LEU A 266 -4.09 0.22 -16.38
CA LEU A 266 -3.09 1.17 -15.89
C LEU A 266 -1.81 0.47 -15.46
N LEU A 267 -1.87 -0.84 -15.16
CA LEU A 267 -0.76 -1.61 -14.62
C LEU A 267 0.09 -2.24 -15.74
N ASN A 268 1.39 -1.98 -15.68
CA ASN A 268 2.41 -2.70 -16.44
C ASN A 268 3.28 -3.48 -15.45
N ILE A 269 3.18 -4.81 -15.48
CA ILE A 269 3.90 -5.69 -14.54
C ILE A 269 5.32 -5.91 -15.09
N THR A 270 6.32 -5.40 -14.38
CA THR A 270 7.74 -5.51 -14.74
C THR A 270 8.54 -6.33 -13.72
N LYS A 271 8.00 -6.55 -12.53
CA LYS A 271 8.66 -7.19 -11.40
C LYS A 271 8.00 -8.51 -11.04
N THR A 272 8.81 -9.48 -10.69
CA THR A 272 8.42 -10.84 -10.31
C THR A 272 8.37 -11.03 -8.80
N LEU A 273 7.87 -12.17 -8.32
CA LEU A 273 7.97 -12.56 -6.90
C LEU A 273 9.43 -12.65 -6.45
N SER A 274 10.34 -13.13 -7.33
CA SER A 274 11.78 -13.17 -7.06
C SER A 274 12.34 -11.78 -6.79
N ASP A 275 11.97 -10.79 -7.60
CA ASP A 275 12.40 -9.40 -7.40
C ASP A 275 11.90 -8.85 -6.05
N MET A 276 10.61 -9.08 -5.74
CA MET A 276 10.03 -8.64 -4.46
C MET A 276 10.76 -9.25 -3.26
N CYS A 277 11.06 -10.55 -3.32
CA CYS A 277 11.78 -11.26 -2.27
C CYS A 277 13.22 -10.73 -2.13
N LEU A 278 13.94 -10.59 -3.23
CA LEU A 278 15.34 -10.17 -3.23
C LEU A 278 15.49 -8.71 -2.75
N ASP A 279 14.67 -7.81 -3.28
CA ASP A 279 14.69 -6.40 -2.90
C ASP A 279 14.39 -6.23 -1.40
N GLN A 280 13.36 -6.92 -0.89
CA GLN A 280 13.01 -6.86 0.52
C GLN A 280 14.10 -7.47 1.41
N TYR A 281 14.71 -8.60 1.00
CA TYR A 281 15.83 -9.19 1.73
C TYR A 281 17.03 -8.27 1.79
N ASN A 282 17.41 -7.65 0.68
CA ASN A 282 18.53 -6.72 0.63
C ASN A 282 18.30 -5.51 1.54
N LEU A 283 17.08 -4.98 1.58
CA LEU A 283 16.71 -3.92 2.50
C LEU A 283 16.89 -4.37 3.95
N GLU A 284 16.29 -5.50 4.34
CA GLU A 284 16.36 -5.98 5.73
C GLU A 284 17.78 -6.36 6.14
N ARG A 285 18.60 -6.88 5.24
CA ARG A 285 20.00 -7.23 5.54
C ARG A 285 20.88 -6.01 5.82
N ASN A 286 20.60 -4.88 5.16
CA ASN A 286 21.44 -3.68 5.21
C ASN A 286 20.98 -2.64 6.25
N THR A 287 19.87 -2.87 6.93
CA THR A 287 19.30 -2.00 7.97
C THR A 287 19.31 -2.65 9.33
#